data_f53fecc42e576ce831cd1c71c55e2ef5
#
_entry.id   f53fecc42e576ce831cd1c71c55e2ef5
#
_cell.length_a   1.000
_cell.length_b   1.000
_cell.length_c   1.000
_cell.angle_alpha   90.00
_cell.angle_beta   90.00
_cell.angle_gamma   90.00
#
_symmetry.space_group_name_H-M   'P 1'
#
loop_
_entity.id
_entity.type
_entity.pdbx_description
1 polymer ?
#
loop_
_entity_poly.entity_id
_entity_poly.type
_entity_poly.pdbx_seq_one_letter_code
_entity_poly.pdbx_strand_id
1 'polypeptide(L)' 'MVSVKEFKGNKVLVLTDDRNEKNFVSFGYNKAKLILSAIKDIEKFVADNTKK' A
#
# COMPACT_ATOMS: atom_id res chain seq x y z
N MET A 1 -2.13 7.01 -6.61
CA MET A 1 -3.14 7.79 -5.89
C MET A 1 -3.42 7.18 -4.53
N VAL A 2 -3.57 8.01 -3.51
CA VAL A 2 -3.78 7.55 -2.14
C VAL A 2 -5.07 8.18 -1.61
N SER A 3 -5.91 7.37 -0.99
CA SER A 3 -7.12 7.88 -0.36
C SER A 3 -7.37 7.16 0.96
N VAL A 4 -8.12 7.81 1.83
CA VAL A 4 -8.49 7.23 3.12
C VAL A 4 -10.01 7.07 3.13
N LYS A 5 -10.45 5.87 3.48
CA LYS A 5 -11.87 5.57 3.61
C LYS A 5 -12.16 5.06 5.00
N GLU A 6 -13.42 5.14 5.40
CA GLU A 6 -13.84 4.62 6.68
C GLU A 6 -14.73 3.41 6.48
N PHE A 7 -14.46 2.35 7.21
CA PHE A 7 -15.21 1.12 7.11
C PHE A 7 -15.46 0.57 8.51
N LYS A 8 -16.73 0.48 8.89
CA LYS A 8 -17.16 -0.02 10.21
C LYS A 8 -16.45 0.68 11.36
N GLY A 9 -16.30 2.00 11.26
CA GLY A 9 -15.66 2.79 12.29
C GLY A 9 -14.15 2.78 12.26
N ASN A 10 -13.54 2.07 11.32
CA ASN A 10 -12.09 2.01 11.17
C ASN A 10 -11.65 2.67 9.88
N LYS A 11 -10.54 3.37 9.94
CA LYS A 11 -10.00 4.02 8.75
C LYS A 11 -9.14 3.04 7.97
N VAL A 12 -9.30 3.07 6.66
CA VAL A 12 -8.59 2.19 5.74
C VAL A 12 -7.89 3.05 4.70
N LEU A 13 -6.61 2.75 4.47
CA LEU A 13 -5.84 3.43 3.44
C LEU A 13 -5.94 2.65 2.14
N VAL A 14 -6.20 3.37 1.05
CA VAL A 14 -6.31 2.75 -0.27
C VAL A 14 -5.22 3.34 -1.17
N LEU A 15 -4.41 2.45 -1.74
CA LEU A 15 -3.37 2.83 -2.70
C LEU A 15 -3.81 2.36 -4.08
N THR A 16 -3.90 3.28 -5.01
CA THR A 16 -4.33 2.96 -6.36
C THR A 16 -3.22 3.31 -7.35
N ASP A 17 -2.99 2.42 -8.31
CA ASP A 17 -2.00 2.65 -9.35
C ASP A 17 -2.52 3.74 -10.29
N ASP A 18 -1.71 4.77 -10.53
CA ASP A 18 -2.08 5.87 -11.41
C ASP A 18 -2.25 5.43 -12.86
N ARG A 19 -1.59 4.34 -13.23
CA ARG A 19 -1.64 3.82 -14.60
C ARG A 19 -2.81 2.86 -14.83
N ASN A 20 -3.27 2.23 -13.76
CA ASN A 20 -4.33 1.23 -13.86
C ASN A 20 -5.18 1.28 -12.60
N GLU A 21 -6.35 1.88 -12.71
CA GLU A 21 -7.24 2.06 -11.58
C GLU A 21 -7.73 0.75 -10.97
N LYS A 22 -7.69 -0.33 -11.75
CA LYS A 22 -8.09 -1.64 -11.27
C LYS A 22 -7.03 -2.27 -10.38
N ASN A 23 -5.81 -1.76 -10.42
CA ASN A 23 -4.73 -2.26 -9.60
C ASN A 23 -4.66 -1.40 -8.33
N PHE A 24 -5.24 -1.90 -7.26
CA PHE A 24 -5.25 -1.18 -6.00
C PHE A 24 -5.12 -2.16 -4.84
N VAL A 25 -4.71 -1.62 -3.69
CA VAL A 25 -4.61 -2.38 -2.46
C VAL A 25 -5.11 -1.49 -1.32
N SER A 26 -5.80 -2.11 -0.37
CA SER A 26 -6.29 -1.40 0.80
C SER A 26 -5.91 -2.15 2.07
N PHE A 27 -5.65 -1.41 3.14
CA PHE A 27 -5.27 -2.02 4.40
C PHE A 27 -5.59 -1.08 5.55
N GLY A 28 -5.80 -1.67 6.72
CA GLY A 28 -6.11 -0.93 7.92
C GLY A 28 -4.86 -0.51 8.69
N TYR A 29 -5.07 -0.01 9.91
CA TYR A 29 -4.01 0.54 10.74
C TYR A 29 -2.91 -0.47 11.05
N ASN A 30 -3.28 -1.67 11.47
CA ASN A 30 -2.27 -2.68 11.87
C ASN A 30 -1.37 -3.08 10.72
N LYS A 31 -1.94 -3.27 9.54
CA LYS A 31 -1.15 -3.60 8.36
C LYS A 31 -0.32 -2.43 7.88
N ALA A 32 -0.86 -1.22 8.03
CA ALA A 32 -0.10 -0.02 7.68
C ALA A 32 1.13 0.11 8.55
N LYS A 33 1.00 -0.17 9.85
CA LYS A 33 2.13 -0.16 10.76
C LYS A 33 3.19 -1.17 10.36
N LEU A 34 2.78 -2.37 9.99
CA LEU A 34 3.70 -3.41 9.57
C LEU A 34 4.43 -3.01 8.30
N ILE A 35 3.71 -2.45 7.34
CA ILE A 35 4.30 -1.99 6.09
C ILE A 35 5.32 -0.89 6.35
N LEU A 36 4.99 0.03 7.23
CA LEU A 36 5.89 1.13 7.57
C LEU A 36 7.19 0.63 8.20
N SER A 37 7.11 -0.39 9.04
CA SER A 37 8.29 -0.95 9.68
C SER A 37 9.16 -1.75 8.70
N ALA A 38 8.60 -2.19 7.59
CA ALA A 38 9.30 -2.97 6.58
C ALA A 38 9.53 -2.21 5.28
N ILE A 39 9.43 -0.89 5.34
CA ILE A 39 9.46 -0.08 4.11
C ILE A 39 10.77 -0.25 3.34
N LYS A 40 11.89 -0.39 4.03
CA LYS A 40 13.19 -0.56 3.38
C LYS A 40 13.29 -1.91 2.67
N ASP A 41 12.72 -2.93 3.29
CA ASP A 41 12.69 -4.27 2.68
C ASP A 41 11.80 -4.28 1.44
N ILE A 42 10.70 -3.54 1.51
CA ILE A 42 9.79 -3.41 0.37
C ILE A 42 10.48 -2.67 -0.78
N GLU A 43 11.21 -1.61 -0.47
CA GLU A 43 11.97 -0.87 -1.47
C GLU A 43 13.00 -1.76 -2.16
N LYS A 44 13.69 -2.57 -1.39
CA LYS A 44 14.70 -3.49 -1.93
C LYS A 44 14.04 -4.54 -2.82
N PHE A 45 12.90 -5.08 -2.37
CA PHE A 45 12.17 -6.06 -3.16
C PHE A 45 11.74 -5.50 -4.51
N VAL A 46 11.22 -4.27 -4.50
CA VAL A 46 10.78 -3.61 -5.73
C VAL A 46 11.96 -3.37 -6.66
N ALA A 47 13.07 -2.88 -6.11
CA ALA A 47 14.28 -2.62 -6.91
C ALA A 47 14.82 -3.91 -7.55
N ASP A 48 14.82 -5.01 -6.78
CA ASP A 48 15.31 -6.29 -7.28
C ASP A 48 14.43 -6.84 -8.40
N ASN A 49 13.13 -6.53 -8.37
CA ASN A 49 12.18 -7.04 -9.34
C ASN A 49 11.93 -6.10 -10.51
N THR A 50 12.51 -4.92 -10.47
CA THR A 50 12.35 -3.93 -11.55
C THR A 50 13.36 -4.13 -12.67
N LYS A 51 14.44 -4.83 -12.37
CA LYS A 51 15.51 -5.08 -13.34
C LYS A 51 15.17 -6.25 -14.25
N LYS A 52 14.30 -6.06 -15.17
CA LYS A 52 14.00 -7.12 -16.14
C LYS A 52 14.25 -6.65 -17.53
#